data_6b15e449bce21557ae0efc1ce9ce523f
#
_entry.id   6b15e449bce21557ae0efc1ce9ce523f
#
_cell.length_a   1.000
_cell.length_b   1.000
_cell.length_c   1.000
_cell.angle_alpha   90.00
_cell.angle_beta   90.00
_cell.angle_gamma   90.00
#
_symmetry.space_group_name_H-M   'P 1'
#
loop_
_entity.id
_entity.type
_entity.pdbx_description
1 polymer ?
#
loop_
_entity_poly.entity_id
_entity_poly.type
_entity_poly.pdbx_seq_one_letter_code
_entity_poly.pdbx_strand_id
1 'polypeptide(L)'
;QAEHGRIDAIVHTAVQLGSLGPIEHQAFDAWLATLRVDLLAPFGLTRALLPLLRAGSDGSVVFTLDTRGEDPKAFWGAYAVAKAGLSALLAIIADEWENAPNLRVNGVVPGPMRSPLRAQSHPGDDITRLPSPEVFVPLYLYLLSGQPKSESGKVIDGQAWLRGEPA
;
A
#
# COMPACT_ATOMS: atom_id res chain seq x y z
N GLN A 1 -7.82 -10.49 20.28
CA GLN A 1 -7.14 -11.74 20.70
C GLN A 1 -8.09 -12.74 21.34
N ALA A 2 -9.08 -12.25 22.13
CA ALA A 2 -9.99 -13.11 22.86
C ALA A 2 -11.03 -13.85 21.99
N GLU A 3 -11.32 -13.39 20.78
CA GLU A 3 -12.44 -13.91 19.98
C GLU A 3 -11.98 -14.89 18.88
N HIS A 4 -10.89 -14.61 18.18
CA HIS A 4 -10.42 -15.43 17.04
C HIS A 4 -8.99 -15.98 17.20
N GLY A 5 -8.16 -15.39 18.07
CA GLY A 5 -6.79 -15.84 18.36
C GLY A 5 -5.77 -15.62 17.24
N ARG A 6 -6.20 -15.31 16.00
CA ARG A 6 -5.37 -15.08 14.83
C ARG A 6 -5.95 -14.03 13.89
N ILE A 7 -5.12 -13.55 12.98
CA ILE A 7 -5.50 -12.76 11.81
C ILE A 7 -4.88 -13.42 10.60
N ASP A 8 -5.63 -13.56 9.52
CA ASP A 8 -5.15 -14.18 8.29
C ASP A 8 -4.58 -13.15 7.32
N ALA A 9 -5.05 -11.88 7.38
CA ALA A 9 -4.51 -10.84 6.50
C ALA A 9 -4.67 -9.41 7.05
N ILE A 10 -3.81 -8.50 6.56
CA ILE A 10 -3.90 -7.05 6.74
C ILE A 10 -3.78 -6.39 5.38
N VAL A 11 -4.72 -5.49 5.06
CA VAL A 11 -4.63 -4.64 3.87
C VAL A 11 -4.54 -3.18 4.29
N HIS A 12 -3.43 -2.53 3.91
CA HIS A 12 -3.20 -1.12 4.20
C HIS A 12 -3.64 -0.27 3.01
N THR A 13 -4.84 0.32 3.10
CA THR A 13 -5.42 1.20 2.07
C THR A 13 -5.63 2.63 2.55
N ALA A 14 -5.51 2.88 3.86
CA ALA A 14 -5.64 4.23 4.38
C ALA A 14 -4.59 5.15 3.77
N VAL A 15 -5.00 6.35 3.39
CA VAL A 15 -4.13 7.29 2.69
C VAL A 15 -4.54 8.75 2.97
N GLN A 16 -3.55 9.62 3.07
CA GLN A 16 -3.72 11.06 3.19
C GLN A 16 -2.78 11.76 2.20
N LEU A 17 -3.35 12.46 1.20
CA LEU A 17 -2.54 13.18 0.20
C LEU A 17 -1.68 14.30 0.84
N GLY A 18 -2.18 14.94 1.88
CA GLY A 18 -1.53 16.11 2.47
C GLY A 18 -1.56 17.32 1.54
N SER A 19 -0.62 18.25 1.76
CA SER A 19 -0.49 19.46 0.95
C SER A 19 0.39 19.21 -0.26
N LEU A 20 -0.08 19.56 -1.44
CA LEU A 20 0.71 19.62 -2.66
C LEU A 20 1.25 21.05 -2.84
N GLY A 21 2.54 21.19 -3.10
CA GLY A 21 3.17 22.50 -3.29
C GLY A 21 4.67 22.49 -3.03
N PRO A 22 5.34 23.67 -3.23
CA PRO A 22 6.76 23.80 -2.98
C PRO A 22 7.16 23.40 -1.56
N ILE A 23 8.32 22.79 -1.41
CA ILE A 23 8.81 22.27 -0.12
C ILE A 23 8.90 23.38 0.94
N GLU A 24 9.29 24.57 0.53
CA GLU A 24 9.41 25.75 1.41
C GLU A 24 8.10 26.26 2.00
N HIS A 25 6.97 25.87 1.41
CA HIS A 25 5.62 26.24 1.86
C HIS A 25 4.90 25.11 2.59
N GLN A 26 5.55 23.96 2.76
CA GLN A 26 4.98 22.80 3.46
C GLN A 26 5.01 23.03 4.97
N ALA A 27 3.83 23.03 5.61
CA ALA A 27 3.75 23.10 7.07
C ALA A 27 4.23 21.77 7.70
N PHE A 28 5.11 21.87 8.71
CA PHE A 28 5.68 20.71 9.38
C PHE A 28 4.64 19.76 9.96
N ASP A 29 3.59 20.30 10.59
CA ASP A 29 2.50 19.49 11.16
C ASP A 29 1.69 18.76 10.09
N ALA A 30 1.49 19.36 8.92
CA ALA A 30 0.85 18.70 7.77
C ALA A 30 1.71 17.55 7.24
N TRP A 31 3.04 17.73 7.20
CA TRP A 31 3.98 16.66 6.88
C TRP A 31 3.87 15.49 7.85
N LEU A 32 3.93 15.78 9.15
CA LEU A 32 3.80 14.74 10.17
C LEU A 32 2.46 14.01 10.09
N ALA A 33 1.37 14.72 9.83
CA ALA A 33 0.05 14.10 9.68
C ALA A 33 0.03 13.10 8.53
N THR A 34 0.57 13.48 7.36
CA THR A 34 0.66 12.59 6.20
C THR A 34 1.55 11.37 6.49
N LEU A 35 2.75 11.57 7.04
CA LEU A 35 3.64 10.46 7.41
C LEU A 35 3.02 9.53 8.46
N ARG A 36 2.25 10.06 9.40
CA ARG A 36 1.56 9.22 10.40
C ARG A 36 0.57 8.27 9.77
N VAL A 37 -0.23 8.74 8.82
CA VAL A 37 -1.24 7.93 8.14
C VAL A 37 -0.60 6.97 7.13
N ASP A 38 0.28 7.48 6.27
CA ASP A 38 0.72 6.77 5.06
C ASP A 38 1.94 5.88 5.28
N LEU A 39 2.68 6.06 6.40
CA LEU A 39 3.88 5.28 6.70
C LEU A 39 3.88 4.71 8.12
N LEU A 40 3.72 5.55 9.14
CA LEU A 40 3.87 5.09 10.53
C LEU A 40 2.72 4.20 10.98
N ALA A 41 1.50 4.45 10.53
CA ALA A 41 0.35 3.60 10.86
C ALA A 41 0.47 2.20 10.21
N PRO A 42 0.80 2.04 8.91
CA PRO A 42 1.10 0.74 8.32
C PRO A 42 2.20 -0.03 9.07
N PHE A 43 3.32 0.62 9.40
CA PHE A 43 4.38 0.02 10.22
C PHE A 43 3.86 -0.41 11.59
N GLY A 44 3.22 0.50 12.33
CA GLY A 44 2.77 0.26 13.70
C GLY A 44 1.72 -0.85 13.79
N LEU A 45 0.75 -0.86 12.87
CA LEU A 45 -0.29 -1.88 12.80
C LEU A 45 0.29 -3.25 12.41
N THR A 46 1.14 -3.32 11.40
CA THR A 46 1.80 -4.58 11.00
C THR A 46 2.59 -5.14 12.17
N ARG A 47 3.42 -4.31 12.85
CA ARG A 47 4.20 -4.71 14.01
C ARG A 47 3.32 -5.21 15.16
N ALA A 48 2.25 -4.49 15.48
CA ALA A 48 1.35 -4.83 16.60
C ALA A 48 0.55 -6.11 16.34
N LEU A 49 0.18 -6.36 15.09
CA LEU A 49 -0.63 -7.52 14.69
C LEU A 49 0.21 -8.73 14.25
N LEU A 50 1.53 -8.59 14.13
CA LEU A 50 2.42 -9.67 13.70
C LEU A 50 2.28 -10.96 14.52
N PRO A 51 2.14 -10.93 15.87
CA PRO A 51 1.91 -12.16 16.64
C PRO A 51 0.63 -12.89 16.22
N LEU A 52 -0.42 -12.17 15.82
CA LEU A 52 -1.69 -12.76 15.37
C LEU A 52 -1.57 -13.30 13.93
N LEU A 53 -0.82 -12.65 13.05
CA LEU A 53 -0.50 -13.17 11.71
C LEU A 53 0.31 -14.47 11.82
N ARG A 54 1.31 -14.51 12.70
CA ARG A 54 2.13 -15.71 12.94
C ARG A 54 1.37 -16.89 13.53
N ALA A 55 0.26 -16.65 14.22
CA ALA A 55 -0.60 -17.69 14.76
C ALA A 55 -1.43 -18.40 13.68
N GLY A 56 -1.53 -17.82 12.50
CA GLY A 56 -2.15 -18.42 11.31
C GLY A 56 -1.19 -19.31 10.52
N SER A 57 -1.75 -20.13 9.65
CA SER A 57 -0.97 -20.97 8.71
C SER A 57 -0.53 -20.21 7.45
N ASP A 58 -1.10 -19.03 7.20
CA ASP A 58 -0.90 -18.27 5.95
C ASP A 58 -1.25 -16.79 6.16
N GLY A 59 -0.35 -16.04 6.81
CA GLY A 59 -0.51 -14.62 7.09
C GLY A 59 -0.07 -13.76 5.90
N SER A 60 -0.95 -12.85 5.44
CA SER A 60 -0.66 -11.96 4.31
C SER A 60 -0.76 -10.49 4.71
N VAL A 61 0.21 -9.69 4.30
CA VAL A 61 0.16 -8.21 4.40
C VAL A 61 0.23 -7.61 3.00
N VAL A 62 -0.71 -6.72 2.69
CA VAL A 62 -0.72 -6.01 1.41
C VAL A 62 -0.68 -4.50 1.64
N PHE A 63 0.32 -3.85 1.06
CA PHE A 63 0.44 -2.39 1.04
C PHE A 63 -0.10 -1.82 -0.27
N THR A 64 -0.97 -0.80 -0.18
CA THR A 64 -1.33 0.01 -1.35
C THR A 64 -0.29 1.10 -1.55
N LEU A 65 0.54 0.91 -2.57
CA LEU A 65 1.62 1.79 -2.97
C LEU A 65 1.16 2.82 -4.01
N ASP A 66 2.08 3.63 -4.48
CA ASP A 66 1.84 4.62 -5.54
C ASP A 66 3.13 4.82 -6.35
N THR A 67 3.01 5.09 -7.64
CA THR A 67 4.13 5.43 -8.52
C THR A 67 4.94 6.64 -8.02
N ARG A 68 4.33 7.52 -7.23
CA ARG A 68 5.03 8.66 -6.59
C ARG A 68 6.05 8.25 -5.54
N GLY A 69 5.98 7.01 -5.04
CA GLY A 69 7.03 6.45 -4.19
C GLY A 69 8.29 6.06 -4.97
N GLU A 70 8.15 5.63 -6.22
CA GLU A 70 9.26 5.21 -7.09
C GLU A 70 9.79 6.35 -7.97
N ASP A 71 8.88 7.19 -8.48
CA ASP A 71 9.17 8.35 -9.32
C ASP A 71 8.59 9.63 -8.69
N PRO A 72 9.23 10.14 -7.62
CA PRO A 72 8.77 11.35 -6.95
C PRO A 72 8.90 12.57 -7.88
N LYS A 73 7.91 13.44 -7.81
CA LYS A 73 7.88 14.68 -8.61
C LYS A 73 7.80 15.91 -7.70
N ALA A 74 8.20 17.05 -8.23
CA ALA A 74 8.03 18.32 -7.55
C ALA A 74 6.59 18.49 -7.04
N PHE A 75 6.46 19.08 -5.87
CA PHE A 75 5.21 19.42 -5.20
C PHE A 75 4.46 18.25 -4.51
N TRP A 76 4.93 17.01 -4.61
CA TRP A 76 4.29 15.84 -3.98
C TRP A 76 4.67 15.65 -2.50
N GLY A 77 5.69 16.35 -2.02
CA GLY A 77 6.07 16.48 -0.61
C GLY A 77 5.97 15.21 0.22
N ALA A 78 5.29 15.31 1.35
CA ALA A 78 5.17 14.23 2.33
C ALA A 78 4.55 12.94 1.77
N TYR A 79 3.60 13.06 0.84
CA TYR A 79 2.96 11.90 0.21
C TYR A 79 3.97 11.01 -0.53
N ALA A 80 4.77 11.60 -1.42
CA ALA A 80 5.78 10.84 -2.17
C ALA A 80 6.82 10.22 -1.24
N VAL A 81 7.27 10.96 -0.21
CA VAL A 81 8.20 10.45 0.79
C VAL A 81 7.60 9.28 1.58
N ALA A 82 6.33 9.39 2.00
CA ALA A 82 5.64 8.31 2.69
C ALA A 82 5.51 7.06 1.82
N LYS A 83 5.15 7.21 0.55
CA LYS A 83 5.01 6.08 -0.39
C LYS A 83 6.36 5.43 -0.72
N ALA A 84 7.43 6.20 -0.86
CA ALA A 84 8.79 5.67 -0.98
C ALA A 84 9.22 4.90 0.28
N GLY A 85 8.94 5.47 1.47
CA GLY A 85 9.19 4.80 2.74
C GLY A 85 8.38 3.51 2.89
N LEU A 86 7.14 3.48 2.40
CA LEU A 86 6.29 2.29 2.44
C LEU A 86 6.81 1.18 1.50
N SER A 87 7.33 1.54 0.33
CA SER A 87 8.01 0.59 -0.58
C SER A 87 9.26 0.00 0.07
N ALA A 88 10.07 0.84 0.74
CA ALA A 88 11.24 0.37 1.49
C ALA A 88 10.83 -0.54 2.66
N LEU A 89 9.77 -0.20 3.40
CA LEU A 89 9.24 -1.02 4.50
C LEU A 89 8.80 -2.40 3.99
N LEU A 90 8.13 -2.47 2.84
CA LEU A 90 7.76 -3.72 2.19
C LEU A 90 8.99 -4.59 1.94
N ALA A 91 10.04 -4.02 1.32
CA ALA A 91 11.26 -4.75 0.99
C ALA A 91 11.96 -5.28 2.25
N ILE A 92 12.05 -4.48 3.31
CA ILE A 92 12.61 -4.88 4.60
C ILE A 92 11.82 -6.05 5.20
N ILE A 93 10.50 -5.95 5.25
CA ILE A 93 9.65 -7.01 5.80
C ILE A 93 9.76 -8.30 4.96
N ALA A 94 9.83 -8.19 3.63
CA ALA A 94 9.98 -9.34 2.75
C ALA A 94 11.29 -10.09 3.02
N ASP A 95 12.39 -9.37 3.21
CA ASP A 95 13.70 -9.92 3.55
C ASP A 95 13.69 -10.58 4.95
N GLU A 96 13.14 -9.89 5.96
CA GLU A 96 12.99 -10.44 7.31
C GLU A 96 12.14 -11.71 7.36
N TRP A 97 11.17 -11.86 6.45
CA TRP A 97 10.25 -13.00 6.41
C TRP A 97 10.66 -14.08 5.40
N GLU A 98 11.83 -13.99 4.77
CA GLU A 98 12.33 -14.99 3.81
C GLU A 98 12.23 -16.42 4.36
N ASN A 99 12.56 -16.62 5.62
CA ASN A 99 12.51 -17.92 6.30
C ASN A 99 11.23 -18.16 7.11
N ALA A 100 10.16 -17.38 6.88
CA ALA A 100 8.87 -17.51 7.54
C ALA A 100 7.79 -17.97 6.53
N PRO A 101 7.70 -19.28 6.21
CA PRO A 101 6.88 -19.78 5.10
C PRO A 101 5.38 -19.56 5.27
N ASN A 102 4.95 -19.16 6.46
CA ASN A 102 3.56 -18.83 6.78
C ASN A 102 3.27 -17.31 6.75
N LEU A 103 4.23 -16.49 6.32
CA LEU A 103 4.06 -15.04 6.22
C LEU A 103 4.40 -14.55 4.81
N ARG A 104 3.61 -13.61 4.31
CA ARG A 104 3.86 -12.92 3.05
C ARG A 104 3.59 -11.43 3.18
N VAL A 105 4.36 -10.64 2.45
CA VAL A 105 4.12 -9.21 2.27
C VAL A 105 4.22 -8.84 0.81
N ASN A 106 3.24 -8.13 0.29
CA ASN A 106 3.23 -7.68 -1.11
C ASN A 106 2.71 -6.24 -1.22
N GLY A 107 2.96 -5.61 -2.34
CA GLY A 107 2.48 -4.29 -2.68
C GLY A 107 1.61 -4.28 -3.92
N VAL A 108 0.66 -3.36 -3.96
CA VAL A 108 -0.13 -3.07 -5.16
C VAL A 108 0.03 -1.60 -5.49
N VAL A 109 0.40 -1.28 -6.72
CA VAL A 109 0.31 0.06 -7.31
C VAL A 109 -0.93 0.08 -8.20
N PRO A 110 -2.11 0.57 -7.73
CA PRO A 110 -3.33 0.51 -8.52
C PRO A 110 -3.26 1.36 -9.79
N GLY A 111 -2.43 2.40 -9.78
CA GLY A 111 -2.40 3.41 -10.83
C GLY A 111 -3.62 4.35 -10.79
N PRO A 112 -3.87 5.09 -11.88
CA PRO A 112 -4.99 6.02 -11.95
C PRO A 112 -6.33 5.31 -11.80
N MET A 113 -7.11 5.69 -10.77
CA MET A 113 -8.46 5.19 -10.53
C MET A 113 -9.36 6.30 -10.02
N ARG A 114 -10.67 6.12 -10.14
CA ARG A 114 -11.66 7.05 -9.63
C ARG A 114 -11.60 7.11 -8.11
N SER A 115 -11.18 8.25 -7.57
CA SER A 115 -11.10 8.44 -6.12
C SER A 115 -11.10 9.93 -5.75
N PRO A 116 -11.49 10.29 -4.51
CA PRO A 116 -11.34 11.65 -4.02
C PRO A 116 -9.88 12.13 -4.06
N LEU A 117 -8.93 11.24 -3.77
CA LEU A 117 -7.50 11.55 -3.83
C LEU A 117 -7.08 11.92 -5.27
N ARG A 118 -7.54 11.17 -6.28
CA ARG A 118 -7.25 11.48 -7.69
C ARG A 118 -7.85 12.82 -8.11
N ALA A 119 -9.09 13.09 -7.74
CA ALA A 119 -9.74 14.37 -8.03
C ALA A 119 -8.98 15.56 -7.42
N GLN A 120 -8.44 15.38 -6.20
CA GLN A 120 -7.67 16.41 -5.52
C GLN A 120 -6.27 16.58 -6.11
N SER A 121 -5.58 15.49 -6.43
CA SER A 121 -4.19 15.53 -6.93
C SER A 121 -4.08 15.89 -8.42
N HIS A 122 -5.13 15.64 -9.20
CA HIS A 122 -5.18 15.87 -10.65
C HIS A 122 -6.51 16.54 -11.04
N PRO A 123 -6.71 17.82 -10.65
CA PRO A 123 -8.01 18.49 -10.86
C PRO A 123 -8.37 18.70 -12.33
N GLY A 124 -7.41 18.52 -13.24
CA GLY A 124 -7.66 18.57 -14.70
C GLY A 124 -8.12 17.25 -15.31
N ASP A 125 -8.11 16.15 -14.55
CA ASP A 125 -8.53 14.85 -15.04
C ASP A 125 -10.06 14.72 -15.05
N ASP A 126 -10.60 14.09 -16.08
CA ASP A 126 -11.96 13.57 -16.06
C ASP A 126 -11.97 12.24 -15.32
N ILE A 127 -12.20 12.28 -14.01
CA ILE A 127 -12.19 11.08 -13.16
C ILE A 127 -13.30 10.09 -13.52
N THR A 128 -14.33 10.50 -14.29
CA THR A 128 -15.42 9.59 -14.69
C THR A 128 -14.96 8.57 -15.72
N ARG A 129 -13.88 8.85 -16.43
CA ARG A 129 -13.24 7.94 -17.42
C ARG A 129 -12.28 6.95 -16.78
N LEU A 130 -11.92 7.15 -15.51
CA LEU A 130 -11.03 6.26 -14.82
C LEU A 130 -11.78 5.04 -14.27
N PRO A 131 -11.10 3.88 -14.18
CA PRO A 131 -11.68 2.70 -13.59
C PRO A 131 -12.10 2.95 -12.14
N SER A 132 -13.15 2.29 -11.70
CA SER A 132 -13.56 2.35 -10.29
C SER A 132 -12.62 1.51 -9.43
N PRO A 133 -12.48 1.80 -8.12
CA PRO A 133 -11.61 1.03 -7.22
C PRO A 133 -11.97 -0.46 -7.15
N GLU A 134 -13.24 -0.81 -7.35
CA GLU A 134 -13.75 -2.17 -7.26
C GLU A 134 -13.12 -3.12 -8.28
N VAL A 135 -12.63 -2.61 -9.42
CA VAL A 135 -11.98 -3.45 -10.44
C VAL A 135 -10.68 -4.07 -9.94
N PHE A 136 -10.07 -3.49 -8.89
CA PHE A 136 -8.84 -4.01 -8.29
C PHE A 136 -9.10 -5.03 -7.17
N VAL A 137 -10.35 -5.20 -6.73
CA VAL A 137 -10.67 -6.17 -5.66
C VAL A 137 -10.18 -7.59 -5.98
N PRO A 138 -10.33 -8.11 -7.21
CA PRO A 138 -9.80 -9.44 -7.55
C PRO A 138 -8.28 -9.56 -7.33
N LEU A 139 -7.50 -8.51 -7.62
CA LEU A 139 -6.06 -8.49 -7.37
C LEU A 139 -5.73 -8.59 -5.87
N TYR A 140 -6.42 -7.80 -5.04
CA TYR A 140 -6.23 -7.89 -3.59
C TYR A 140 -6.62 -9.27 -3.06
N LEU A 141 -7.75 -9.84 -3.51
CA LEU A 141 -8.17 -11.18 -3.13
C LEU A 141 -7.17 -12.25 -3.58
N TYR A 142 -6.58 -12.12 -4.75
CA TYR A 142 -5.50 -13.00 -5.23
C TYR A 142 -4.31 -13.00 -4.25
N LEU A 143 -3.84 -11.83 -3.83
CA LEU A 143 -2.73 -11.70 -2.87
C LEU A 143 -3.09 -12.21 -1.46
N LEU A 144 -4.35 -12.16 -1.09
CA LEU A 144 -4.83 -12.62 0.23
C LEU A 144 -5.13 -14.12 0.25
N SER A 145 -5.44 -14.73 -0.88
CA SER A 145 -5.93 -16.12 -0.95
C SER A 145 -4.88 -17.20 -0.75
N GLY A 146 -3.62 -16.84 -0.57
CA GLY A 146 -2.53 -17.80 -0.43
C GLY A 146 -2.11 -18.49 -1.72
N GLN A 147 -2.52 -18.00 -2.85
CA GLN A 147 -2.14 -18.46 -4.19
C GLN A 147 -1.33 -17.39 -4.93
N PRO A 148 -0.14 -17.71 -5.42
CA PRO A 148 0.74 -18.82 -5.03
C PRO A 148 1.51 -18.48 -3.73
N LYS A 149 1.72 -19.48 -2.88
CA LYS A 149 2.43 -19.35 -1.59
C LYS A 149 3.88 -18.82 -1.69
N SER A 150 4.44 -18.87 -2.88
CA SER A 150 5.84 -18.50 -3.14
C SER A 150 6.09 -17.01 -3.37
N GLU A 151 5.04 -16.19 -3.52
CA GLU A 151 5.22 -14.78 -3.84
C GLU A 151 5.14 -13.92 -2.58
N SER A 152 6.29 -13.49 -2.12
CA SER A 152 6.47 -12.45 -1.11
C SER A 152 7.45 -11.41 -1.64
N GLY A 153 7.30 -10.17 -1.23
CA GLY A 153 8.15 -9.07 -1.66
C GLY A 153 7.84 -8.52 -3.06
N LYS A 154 6.71 -8.92 -3.65
CA LYS A 154 6.31 -8.44 -4.98
C LYS A 154 5.56 -7.11 -4.90
N VAL A 155 5.79 -6.27 -5.90
CA VAL A 155 5.00 -5.08 -6.17
C VAL A 155 4.29 -5.28 -7.51
N ILE A 156 2.95 -5.30 -7.47
CA ILE A 156 2.14 -5.59 -8.65
C ILE A 156 1.54 -4.29 -9.19
N ASP A 157 1.76 -4.05 -10.49
CA ASP A 157 1.10 -2.98 -11.22
C ASP A 157 -0.36 -3.37 -11.49
N GLY A 158 -1.29 -2.65 -10.84
CA GLY A 158 -2.72 -2.90 -10.98
C GLY A 158 -3.25 -2.64 -12.39
N GLN A 159 -2.66 -1.71 -13.15
CA GLN A 159 -3.07 -1.46 -14.53
C GLN A 159 -2.61 -2.59 -15.46
N ALA A 160 -1.39 -3.11 -15.27
CA ALA A 160 -0.89 -4.29 -15.99
C ALA A 160 -1.76 -5.52 -15.69
N TRP A 161 -2.10 -5.71 -14.41
CA TRP A 161 -3.02 -6.77 -13.99
C TRP A 161 -4.39 -6.71 -14.71
N LEU A 162 -4.98 -5.52 -14.82
CA LEU A 162 -6.28 -5.35 -15.52
C LEU A 162 -6.18 -5.68 -17.01
N ARG A 163 -5.00 -5.56 -17.62
CA ARG A 163 -4.76 -5.96 -19.01
C ARG A 163 -4.47 -7.46 -19.17
N GLY A 164 -4.43 -8.22 -18.08
CA GLY A 164 -4.08 -9.64 -18.08
C GLY A 164 -2.57 -9.90 -18.27
N GLU A 165 -1.72 -8.92 -17.99
CA GLU A 165 -0.27 -9.09 -17.99
C GLU A 165 0.15 -9.87 -16.73
N PRO A 166 1.23 -10.67 -16.79
CA PRO A 166 1.70 -11.42 -15.63
C PRO A 166 2.07 -10.47 -14.48
N ALA A 167 1.73 -10.90 -13.26
CA ALA A 167 1.97 -10.18 -12.01
C ALA A 167 3.46 -10.24 -11.60
#